data_3d97baa2b8af63f19978e51a5be21945
#
_entry.id   3d97baa2b8af63f19978e51a5be21945
#
_cell.length_a   1.000
_cell.length_b   1.000
_cell.length_c   1.000
_cell.angle_alpha   90.00
_cell.angle_beta   90.00
_cell.angle_gamma   90.00
#
_symmetry.space_group_name_H-M   'P 1'
#
loop_
_entity.id
_entity.type
_entity.pdbx_description
1 polymer ?
#
loop_
_entity_poly.entity_id
_entity_poly.type
_entity_poly.pdbx_seq_one_letter_code
_entity_poly.pdbx_strand_id
1 'polypeptide(L)'
;MTRAQRSLKDIIRHFTPNWFTMNMGTGILFLSLHESYPSALPGQDVLTRGLWLFDMVLYLIFTALLLSRFVLFPDTLGRLLRHPVQSMFLGAIPMGLVPILDGWLLFGGQIFGHAAVVLAETLWWTDAFLAVLFGWLVPYFMFTQQEHLLERMTAVWLLPIVSAEVTAAAGGLLARHLPPGVAEVIVTTSYVLWALSVPLALTIVVILFLRLVLHKLPHRDMAVSSWLVLGPLGTGSLGLLLLGVAAPAAFAGTQLASLGSLAYGVGVIGGLMLWGYGLWWWVMAWVLTLRYMREGLPFNMGWWGFTFPLGVYAAATLQLAHETGFVAFGVFGALLVVQLAGFWTVVTARTFHGMWHGYLFNAPCLSNESGGLHPRGNA
;
A
#
# COMPACT_ATOMS: atom_id res chain seq x y z
N MET A 1 -5.68 -23.60 -26.40
CA MET A 1 -6.65 -23.63 -25.29
C MET A 1 -7.76 -22.65 -25.63
N THR A 2 -8.98 -23.11 -25.82
CA THR A 2 -10.16 -22.33 -26.19
C THR A 2 -10.45 -21.29 -25.09
N ARG A 3 -10.70 -20.07 -25.55
CA ARG A 3 -11.09 -18.90 -24.76
C ARG A 3 -12.37 -19.22 -23.99
N ALA A 4 -12.30 -19.66 -22.75
CA ALA A 4 -13.47 -19.78 -21.90
C ALA A 4 -13.93 -18.36 -21.58
N GLN A 5 -14.92 -17.85 -22.31
CA GLN A 5 -15.60 -16.59 -21.97
C GLN A 5 -16.25 -16.79 -20.61
N ARG A 6 -15.60 -16.27 -19.54
CA ARG A 6 -16.22 -16.23 -18.23
C ARG A 6 -17.41 -15.29 -18.27
N SER A 7 -18.53 -15.71 -17.71
CA SER A 7 -19.70 -14.85 -17.57
C SER A 7 -19.38 -13.69 -16.61
N LEU A 8 -20.08 -12.57 -16.73
CA LEU A 8 -19.93 -11.45 -15.78
C LEU A 8 -20.20 -11.91 -14.33
N LYS A 9 -21.15 -12.81 -14.12
CA LYS A 9 -21.43 -13.41 -12.81
C LYS A 9 -20.24 -14.17 -12.25
N ASP A 10 -19.50 -14.91 -13.09
CA ASP A 10 -18.30 -15.62 -12.68
C ASP A 10 -17.17 -14.65 -12.31
N ILE A 11 -17.00 -13.57 -13.09
CA ILE A 11 -16.02 -12.51 -12.79
C ILE A 11 -16.33 -11.89 -11.42
N ILE A 12 -17.58 -11.49 -11.17
CA ILE A 12 -18.00 -10.90 -9.89
C ILE A 12 -17.77 -11.89 -8.74
N ARG A 13 -18.19 -13.16 -8.87
CA ARG A 13 -18.01 -14.16 -7.81
C ARG A 13 -16.55 -14.39 -7.44
N HIS A 14 -15.65 -14.34 -8.42
CA HIS A 14 -14.22 -14.60 -8.25
C HIS A 14 -13.38 -13.34 -8.08
N PHE A 15 -13.98 -12.16 -8.03
CA PHE A 15 -13.27 -10.91 -7.78
C PHE A 15 -12.79 -10.86 -6.33
N THR A 16 -11.52 -10.56 -6.10
CA THR A 16 -10.89 -10.60 -4.77
C THR A 16 -10.22 -9.26 -4.44
N PRO A 17 -10.05 -8.91 -3.13
CA PRO A 17 -9.47 -7.63 -2.73
C PRO A 17 -8.05 -7.37 -3.24
N ASN A 18 -7.30 -8.41 -3.64
CA ASN A 18 -5.96 -8.25 -4.20
C ASN A 18 -5.91 -7.41 -5.48
N TRP A 19 -7.03 -7.22 -6.20
CA TRP A 19 -7.09 -6.30 -7.34
C TRP A 19 -6.82 -4.85 -6.95
N PHE A 20 -7.12 -4.43 -5.72
CA PHE A 20 -6.82 -3.09 -5.23
C PHE A 20 -5.32 -2.80 -5.11
N THR A 21 -4.46 -3.82 -5.16
CA THR A 21 -3.01 -3.60 -5.26
C THR A 21 -2.61 -2.91 -6.57
N MET A 22 -3.41 -3.03 -7.63
CA MET A 22 -3.25 -2.28 -8.86
C MET A 22 -3.48 -0.78 -8.64
N ASN A 23 -4.50 -0.39 -7.85
CA ASN A 23 -4.71 1.00 -7.45
C ASN A 23 -3.54 1.51 -6.62
N MET A 24 -3.12 0.75 -5.60
CA MET A 24 -1.97 1.14 -4.78
C MET A 24 -0.73 1.43 -5.63
N GLY A 25 -0.43 0.53 -6.59
CA GLY A 25 0.75 0.66 -7.46
C GLY A 25 0.64 1.79 -8.49
N THR A 26 -0.54 2.00 -9.07
CA THR A 26 -0.79 3.09 -10.03
C THR A 26 -0.81 4.44 -9.32
N GLY A 27 -1.45 4.48 -8.16
CA GLY A 27 -1.54 5.66 -7.32
C GLY A 27 -0.19 6.16 -6.86
N ILE A 28 0.64 5.30 -6.30
CA ILE A 28 1.96 5.73 -5.84
C ILE A 28 2.89 6.12 -7.00
N LEU A 29 2.68 5.56 -8.20
CA LEU A 29 3.44 5.95 -9.37
C LEU A 29 3.17 7.41 -9.74
N PHE A 30 1.90 7.84 -9.86
CA PHE A 30 1.62 9.23 -10.22
C PHE A 30 2.04 10.20 -9.12
N LEU A 31 1.90 9.84 -7.84
CA LEU A 31 2.37 10.66 -6.72
C LEU A 31 3.90 10.83 -6.78
N SER A 32 4.65 9.74 -6.91
CA SER A 32 6.10 9.78 -7.00
C SER A 32 6.60 10.52 -8.25
N LEU A 33 5.92 10.39 -9.38
CA LEU A 33 6.21 11.17 -10.58
C LEU A 33 5.94 12.65 -10.36
N HIS A 34 4.85 13.03 -9.67
CA HIS A 34 4.52 14.42 -9.37
C HIS A 34 5.59 15.06 -8.48
N GLU A 35 6.10 14.34 -7.49
CA GLU A 35 7.12 14.79 -6.54
C GLU A 35 8.57 14.66 -7.08
N SER A 36 8.77 14.02 -8.24
CA SER A 36 10.10 13.73 -8.76
C SER A 36 10.88 15.00 -9.13
N TYR A 37 12.18 15.02 -8.84
CA TYR A 37 13.10 16.12 -9.13
C TYR A 37 14.04 15.76 -10.30
N PRO A 38 14.20 16.63 -11.30
CA PRO A 38 13.61 17.95 -11.49
C PRO A 38 12.15 17.88 -11.99
N SER A 39 11.30 18.74 -11.44
CA SER A 39 9.85 18.79 -11.64
C SER A 39 9.36 19.22 -13.05
N ALA A 40 10.23 19.21 -14.05
CA ALA A 40 9.98 19.82 -15.34
C ALA A 40 10.25 18.90 -16.55
N LEU A 41 9.86 17.62 -16.47
CA LEU A 41 9.77 16.86 -17.72
C LEU A 41 8.56 17.35 -18.53
N PRO A 42 8.72 17.71 -19.81
CA PRO A 42 7.60 18.10 -20.65
C PRO A 42 6.50 17.04 -20.64
N GLY A 43 5.26 17.43 -20.31
CA GLY A 43 4.12 16.52 -20.26
C GLY A 43 3.96 15.73 -18.94
N GLN A 44 4.80 15.92 -17.94
CA GLN A 44 4.70 15.24 -16.63
C GLN A 44 3.34 15.49 -15.95
N ASP A 45 2.85 16.73 -15.96
CA ASP A 45 1.55 17.10 -15.38
C ASP A 45 0.38 16.39 -16.09
N VAL A 46 0.42 16.29 -17.41
CA VAL A 46 -0.60 15.55 -18.18
C VAL A 46 -0.56 14.06 -17.86
N LEU A 47 0.62 13.48 -17.75
CA LEU A 47 0.80 12.06 -17.43
C LEU A 47 0.29 11.75 -16.01
N THR A 48 0.68 12.54 -15.01
CA THR A 48 0.28 12.34 -13.62
C THR A 48 -1.22 12.50 -13.40
N ARG A 49 -1.83 13.51 -14.01
CA ARG A 49 -3.30 13.67 -14.01
C ARG A 49 -4.00 12.53 -14.73
N GLY A 50 -3.46 12.08 -15.87
CA GLY A 50 -4.01 10.96 -16.61
C GLY A 50 -3.97 9.65 -15.80
N LEU A 51 -2.86 9.38 -15.11
CA LEU A 51 -2.73 8.23 -14.23
C LEU A 51 -3.66 8.31 -13.02
N TRP A 52 -3.82 9.50 -12.40
CA TRP A 52 -4.77 9.71 -11.31
C TRP A 52 -6.21 9.43 -11.75
N LEU A 53 -6.66 9.97 -12.90
CA LEU A 53 -8.01 9.71 -13.43
C LEU A 53 -8.21 8.23 -13.75
N PHE A 54 -7.21 7.59 -14.33
CA PHE A 54 -7.23 6.15 -14.61
C PHE A 54 -7.36 5.35 -13.32
N ASP A 55 -6.59 5.69 -12.29
CA ASP A 55 -6.62 5.02 -11.00
C ASP A 55 -7.97 5.19 -10.29
N MET A 56 -8.55 6.38 -10.33
CA MET A 56 -9.90 6.65 -9.80
C MET A 56 -10.97 5.80 -10.49
N VAL A 57 -10.93 5.69 -11.82
CA VAL A 57 -11.87 4.84 -12.58
C VAL A 57 -11.69 3.36 -12.20
N LEU A 58 -10.45 2.87 -12.09
CA LEU A 58 -10.17 1.51 -11.65
C LEU A 58 -10.73 1.25 -10.25
N TYR A 59 -10.51 2.16 -9.31
CA TYR A 59 -10.97 2.02 -7.93
C TYR A 59 -12.50 1.93 -7.86
N LEU A 60 -13.21 2.77 -8.61
CA LEU A 60 -14.67 2.72 -8.70
C LEU A 60 -15.16 1.39 -9.28
N ILE A 61 -14.53 0.90 -10.34
CA ILE A 61 -14.87 -0.40 -10.95
C ILE A 61 -14.62 -1.53 -9.94
N PHE A 62 -13.47 -1.55 -9.28
CA PHE A 62 -13.11 -2.60 -8.34
C PHE A 62 -14.01 -2.58 -7.09
N THR A 63 -14.34 -1.39 -6.60
CA THR A 63 -15.30 -1.22 -5.50
C THR A 63 -16.69 -1.74 -5.90
N ALA A 64 -17.17 -1.39 -7.09
CA ALA A 64 -18.46 -1.88 -7.60
C ALA A 64 -18.46 -3.41 -7.74
N LEU A 65 -17.39 -4.02 -8.28
CA LEU A 65 -17.27 -5.46 -8.41
C LEU A 65 -17.22 -6.17 -7.06
N LEU A 66 -16.47 -5.62 -6.09
CA LEU A 66 -16.36 -6.21 -4.75
C LEU A 66 -17.68 -6.11 -3.96
N LEU A 67 -18.35 -4.96 -4.00
CA LEU A 67 -19.67 -4.78 -3.39
C LEU A 67 -20.71 -5.69 -4.04
N SER A 68 -20.72 -5.77 -5.37
CA SER A 68 -21.59 -6.69 -6.12
C SER A 68 -21.34 -8.15 -5.72
N ARG A 69 -20.08 -8.55 -5.49
CA ARG A 69 -19.76 -9.89 -4.99
C ARG A 69 -20.40 -10.16 -3.64
N PHE A 70 -20.28 -9.24 -2.69
CA PHE A 70 -20.84 -9.47 -1.35
C PHE A 70 -22.37 -9.43 -1.30
N VAL A 71 -23.00 -8.62 -2.17
CA VAL A 71 -24.47 -8.57 -2.29
C VAL A 71 -25.02 -9.80 -3.01
N LEU A 72 -24.44 -10.19 -4.15
CA LEU A 72 -24.94 -11.28 -4.96
C LEU A 72 -24.49 -12.67 -4.47
N PHE A 73 -23.37 -12.75 -3.76
CA PHE A 73 -22.75 -13.97 -3.27
C PHE A 73 -22.28 -13.84 -1.82
N PRO A 74 -23.21 -13.65 -0.85
CA PRO A 74 -22.86 -13.35 0.56
C PRO A 74 -22.09 -14.49 1.25
N ASP A 75 -22.21 -15.73 0.75
CA ASP A 75 -21.42 -16.89 1.22
C ASP A 75 -19.91 -16.69 1.04
N THR A 76 -19.49 -15.82 0.11
CA THR A 76 -18.09 -15.60 -0.22
C THR A 76 -17.34 -14.74 0.80
N LEU A 77 -18.03 -13.89 1.57
CA LEU A 77 -17.43 -13.02 2.59
C LEU A 77 -16.81 -13.83 3.73
N GLY A 78 -17.56 -14.77 4.29
CA GLY A 78 -17.05 -15.63 5.36
C GLY A 78 -15.87 -16.49 4.91
N ARG A 79 -15.88 -16.99 3.67
CA ARG A 79 -14.74 -17.72 3.08
C ARG A 79 -13.52 -16.84 2.88
N LEU A 80 -13.71 -15.59 2.46
CA LEU A 80 -12.63 -14.61 2.30
C LEU A 80 -11.95 -14.32 3.64
N LEU A 81 -12.72 -14.02 4.69
CA LEU A 81 -12.21 -13.67 6.01
C LEU A 81 -11.46 -14.83 6.68
N ARG A 82 -11.86 -16.08 6.43
CA ARG A 82 -11.18 -17.27 6.95
C ARG A 82 -9.98 -17.72 6.14
N HIS A 83 -9.77 -17.17 4.95
CA HIS A 83 -8.63 -17.56 4.11
C HIS A 83 -7.35 -16.84 4.54
N PRO A 84 -6.27 -17.57 4.91
CA PRO A 84 -5.09 -17.01 5.59
C PRO A 84 -4.26 -16.03 4.74
N VAL A 85 -4.47 -15.99 3.43
CA VAL A 85 -3.75 -15.07 2.53
C VAL A 85 -4.69 -14.03 1.92
N GLN A 86 -5.87 -14.45 1.45
CA GLN A 86 -6.77 -13.53 0.72
C GLN A 86 -7.38 -12.46 1.64
N SER A 87 -7.61 -12.77 2.92
CA SER A 87 -8.09 -11.80 3.90
C SER A 87 -7.13 -10.62 4.13
N MET A 88 -5.80 -10.86 4.00
CA MET A 88 -4.79 -9.82 4.17
C MET A 88 -4.97 -8.67 3.17
N PHE A 89 -5.44 -8.98 1.96
CA PHE A 89 -5.64 -7.98 0.92
C PHE A 89 -6.84 -7.03 1.17
N LEU A 90 -7.63 -7.25 2.23
CA LEU A 90 -8.61 -6.24 2.66
C LEU A 90 -7.94 -4.90 3.01
N GLY A 91 -6.71 -4.93 3.53
CA GLY A 91 -5.91 -3.72 3.75
C GLY A 91 -5.54 -2.98 2.46
N ALA A 92 -5.59 -3.63 1.29
CA ALA A 92 -5.32 -2.96 0.02
C ALA A 92 -6.45 -2.00 -0.41
N ILE A 93 -7.66 -2.18 0.13
CA ILE A 93 -8.81 -1.32 -0.19
C ILE A 93 -8.57 0.11 0.29
N PRO A 94 -8.33 0.39 1.59
CA PRO A 94 -7.99 1.74 2.03
C PRO A 94 -6.68 2.24 1.39
N MET A 95 -5.62 1.44 1.36
CA MET A 95 -4.36 1.88 0.73
C MET A 95 -4.50 2.30 -0.75
N GLY A 96 -5.49 1.75 -1.48
CA GLY A 96 -5.80 2.17 -2.85
C GLY A 96 -6.64 3.45 -2.91
N LEU A 97 -7.34 3.83 -1.84
CA LEU A 97 -8.13 5.06 -1.77
C LEU A 97 -7.25 6.29 -1.52
N VAL A 98 -6.16 6.13 -0.76
CA VAL A 98 -5.26 7.24 -0.39
C VAL A 98 -4.72 8.00 -1.61
N PRO A 99 -4.14 7.38 -2.64
CA PRO A 99 -3.68 8.14 -3.80
C PRO A 99 -4.80 8.94 -4.51
N ILE A 100 -6.02 8.44 -4.47
CA ILE A 100 -7.17 9.13 -5.07
C ILE A 100 -7.48 10.43 -4.32
N LEU A 101 -7.53 10.36 -2.98
CA LEU A 101 -7.74 11.56 -2.16
C LEU A 101 -6.58 12.56 -2.28
N ASP A 102 -5.34 12.09 -2.32
CA ASP A 102 -4.16 12.94 -2.53
C ASP A 102 -4.22 13.63 -3.91
N GLY A 103 -4.66 12.93 -4.94
CA GLY A 103 -4.90 13.50 -6.26
C GLY A 103 -5.99 14.60 -6.26
N TRP A 104 -7.03 14.50 -5.42
CA TRP A 104 -7.99 15.59 -5.23
C TRP A 104 -7.35 16.82 -4.61
N LEU A 105 -6.40 16.67 -3.69
CA LEU A 105 -5.64 17.80 -3.12
C LEU A 105 -4.70 18.44 -4.15
N LEU A 106 -4.02 17.60 -4.94
CA LEU A 106 -3.00 18.06 -5.89
C LEU A 106 -3.61 18.67 -7.16
N PHE A 107 -4.66 18.07 -7.72
CA PHE A 107 -5.20 18.41 -9.03
C PHE A 107 -6.63 18.96 -8.97
N GLY A 108 -7.45 18.48 -8.02
CA GLY A 108 -8.86 18.85 -7.95
C GLY A 108 -9.10 20.30 -7.57
N GLY A 109 -8.22 20.90 -6.76
CA GLY A 109 -8.34 22.26 -6.29
C GLY A 109 -8.39 23.31 -7.41
N GLN A 110 -7.73 23.05 -8.54
CA GLN A 110 -7.74 23.94 -9.70
C GLN A 110 -9.09 24.00 -10.43
N ILE A 111 -9.88 22.93 -10.35
CA ILE A 111 -11.16 22.79 -11.07
C ILE A 111 -12.34 23.06 -10.14
N PHE A 112 -12.30 22.50 -8.92
CA PHE A 112 -13.42 22.48 -7.97
C PHE A 112 -13.18 23.35 -6.72
N GLY A 113 -12.01 24.01 -6.61
CA GLY A 113 -11.68 24.86 -5.47
C GLY A 113 -11.81 24.15 -4.13
N HIS A 114 -12.47 24.80 -3.16
CA HIS A 114 -12.65 24.25 -1.81
C HIS A 114 -13.41 22.92 -1.77
N ALA A 115 -14.30 22.65 -2.72
CA ALA A 115 -15.04 21.38 -2.76
C ALA A 115 -14.10 20.17 -2.93
N ALA A 116 -12.97 20.32 -3.60
CA ALA A 116 -11.97 19.26 -3.71
C ALA A 116 -11.35 18.91 -2.34
N VAL A 117 -11.09 19.90 -1.50
CA VAL A 117 -10.56 19.71 -0.14
C VAL A 117 -11.59 19.02 0.75
N VAL A 118 -12.87 19.45 0.71
CA VAL A 118 -13.96 18.81 1.47
C VAL A 118 -14.15 17.34 1.05
N LEU A 119 -14.05 17.06 -0.26
CA LEU A 119 -14.12 15.69 -0.75
C LEU A 119 -12.91 14.86 -0.26
N ALA A 120 -11.70 15.40 -0.35
CA ALA A 120 -10.50 14.72 0.13
C ALA A 120 -10.57 14.44 1.64
N GLU A 121 -11.06 15.37 2.45
CA GLU A 121 -11.29 15.19 3.88
C GLU A 121 -12.32 14.08 4.16
N THR A 122 -13.44 14.09 3.42
CA THR A 122 -14.47 13.04 3.55
C THR A 122 -13.92 11.66 3.20
N LEU A 123 -13.13 11.57 2.12
CA LEU A 123 -12.48 10.34 1.72
C LEU A 123 -11.42 9.91 2.75
N TRP A 124 -10.70 10.83 3.35
CA TRP A 124 -9.72 10.55 4.38
C TRP A 124 -10.35 9.93 5.64
N TRP A 125 -11.48 10.49 6.13
CA TRP A 125 -12.21 9.89 7.26
C TRP A 125 -12.77 8.52 6.92
N THR A 126 -13.26 8.33 5.70
CA THR A 126 -13.72 7.02 5.21
C THR A 126 -12.57 6.02 5.19
N ASP A 127 -11.42 6.46 4.70
CA ASP A 127 -10.19 5.65 4.62
C ASP A 127 -9.69 5.27 6.03
N ALA A 128 -9.63 6.24 6.94
CA ALA A 128 -9.23 6.01 8.34
C ALA A 128 -10.12 4.96 9.01
N PHE A 129 -11.43 5.05 8.81
CA PHE A 129 -12.36 4.03 9.32
C PHE A 129 -12.09 2.64 8.73
N LEU A 130 -11.90 2.54 7.41
CA LEU A 130 -11.63 1.25 6.75
C LEU A 130 -10.27 0.69 7.15
N ALA A 131 -9.25 1.52 7.26
CA ALA A 131 -7.91 1.12 7.66
C ALA A 131 -7.89 0.52 9.08
N VAL A 132 -8.55 1.18 10.03
CA VAL A 132 -8.69 0.70 11.41
C VAL A 132 -9.56 -0.56 11.46
N LEU A 133 -10.68 -0.57 10.73
CA LEU A 133 -11.58 -1.73 10.66
C LEU A 133 -10.85 -2.98 10.18
N PHE A 134 -10.14 -2.90 9.05
CA PHE A 134 -9.43 -4.06 8.51
C PHE A 134 -8.16 -4.38 9.30
N GLY A 135 -7.51 -3.36 9.88
CA GLY A 135 -6.38 -3.52 10.78
C GLY A 135 -6.70 -4.30 12.05
N TRP A 136 -7.97 -4.36 12.47
CA TRP A 136 -8.45 -5.16 13.60
C TRP A 136 -9.18 -6.42 13.16
N LEU A 137 -10.05 -6.33 12.16
CA LEU A 137 -10.87 -7.45 11.70
C LEU A 137 -10.01 -8.60 11.18
N VAL A 138 -8.99 -8.32 10.36
CA VAL A 138 -8.15 -9.37 9.80
C VAL A 138 -7.32 -10.08 10.89
N PRO A 139 -6.57 -9.38 11.77
CA PRO A 139 -5.91 -10.03 12.91
C PRO A 139 -6.85 -10.80 13.83
N TYR A 140 -8.07 -10.31 14.07
CA TYR A 140 -9.05 -11.07 14.84
C TYR A 140 -9.33 -12.44 14.21
N PHE A 141 -9.54 -12.51 12.88
CA PHE A 141 -9.70 -13.79 12.18
C PHE A 141 -8.42 -14.63 12.16
N MET A 142 -7.25 -13.98 12.06
CA MET A 142 -5.96 -14.69 12.19
C MET A 142 -5.82 -15.40 13.54
N PHE A 143 -6.23 -14.73 14.63
CA PHE A 143 -6.08 -15.25 15.98
C PHE A 143 -7.13 -16.31 16.33
N THR A 144 -8.29 -16.30 15.68
CA THR A 144 -9.46 -17.09 16.12
C THR A 144 -9.91 -18.15 15.13
N GLN A 145 -9.67 -17.99 13.83
CA GLN A 145 -10.30 -18.85 12.81
C GLN A 145 -9.37 -19.31 11.69
N GLN A 146 -8.20 -18.70 11.53
CA GLN A 146 -7.26 -19.05 10.48
C GLN A 146 -6.11 -19.91 11.04
N GLU A 147 -5.63 -20.85 10.25
CA GLU A 147 -4.45 -21.65 10.58
C GLU A 147 -3.20 -21.02 9.96
N HIS A 148 -2.25 -20.65 10.80
CA HIS A 148 -0.98 -20.07 10.41
C HIS A 148 0.20 -20.90 10.94
N LEU A 149 1.18 -21.12 10.08
CA LEU A 149 2.45 -21.75 10.44
C LEU A 149 3.58 -20.75 10.20
N LEU A 150 4.53 -20.67 11.13
CA LEU A 150 5.66 -19.75 11.02
C LEU A 150 6.44 -19.98 9.71
N GLU A 151 6.62 -21.22 9.29
CA GLU A 151 7.32 -21.57 8.05
C GLU A 151 6.64 -21.03 6.78
N ARG A 152 5.32 -20.80 6.81
CA ARG A 152 4.51 -20.26 5.71
C ARG A 152 4.29 -18.76 5.79
N MET A 153 4.77 -18.12 6.85
CA MET A 153 4.67 -16.68 7.03
C MET A 153 5.41 -15.96 5.91
N THR A 154 4.78 -14.91 5.39
CA THR A 154 5.38 -13.98 4.41
C THR A 154 5.05 -12.55 4.78
N ALA A 155 5.69 -11.58 4.14
CA ALA A 155 5.42 -10.16 4.38
C ALA A 155 3.99 -9.71 3.99
N VAL A 156 3.16 -10.58 3.42
CA VAL A 156 1.72 -10.31 3.18
C VAL A 156 0.97 -10.00 4.49
N TRP A 157 1.45 -10.49 5.65
CA TRP A 157 0.89 -10.14 6.97
C TRP A 157 0.94 -8.65 7.29
N LEU A 158 1.78 -7.89 6.61
CA LEU A 158 1.88 -6.44 6.77
C LEU A 158 0.67 -5.70 6.17
N LEU A 159 0.02 -6.23 5.13
CA LEU A 159 -0.99 -5.50 4.37
C LEU A 159 -2.15 -4.92 5.21
N PRO A 160 -2.81 -5.68 6.11
CA PRO A 160 -3.90 -5.12 6.91
C PRO A 160 -3.42 -4.13 7.98
N ILE A 161 -2.15 -4.21 8.39
CA ILE A 161 -1.57 -3.35 9.43
C ILE A 161 -1.11 -2.01 8.84
N VAL A 162 -0.43 -2.06 7.70
CA VAL A 162 0.19 -0.89 7.04
C VAL A 162 -0.85 0.13 6.56
N SER A 163 -2.10 -0.27 6.35
CA SER A 163 -3.14 0.63 5.86
C SER A 163 -3.31 1.89 6.73
N ALA A 164 -3.23 1.78 8.06
CA ALA A 164 -3.40 2.92 8.94
C ALA A 164 -2.25 3.95 8.84
N GLU A 165 -1.00 3.52 8.61
CA GLU A 165 0.11 4.47 8.41
C GLU A 165 0.06 5.14 7.03
N VAL A 166 -0.50 4.48 6.01
CA VAL A 166 -0.73 5.09 4.69
C VAL A 166 -1.73 6.23 4.83
N THR A 167 -2.85 6.00 5.52
CA THR A 167 -3.83 7.03 5.87
C THR A 167 -3.21 8.16 6.69
N ALA A 168 -2.32 7.83 7.63
CA ALA A 168 -1.63 8.82 8.46
C ALA A 168 -0.74 9.74 7.61
N ALA A 169 -0.01 9.20 6.64
CA ALA A 169 0.82 9.99 5.72
C ALA A 169 -0.04 11.00 4.91
N ALA A 170 -1.16 10.53 4.35
CA ALA A 170 -2.10 11.38 3.65
C ALA A 170 -2.70 12.48 4.55
N GLY A 171 -2.92 12.19 5.85
CA GLY A 171 -3.37 13.19 6.82
C GLY A 171 -2.39 14.34 6.99
N GLY A 172 -1.09 14.09 6.91
CA GLY A 172 -0.06 15.13 6.90
C GLY A 172 -0.13 16.03 5.67
N LEU A 173 -0.45 15.48 4.50
CA LEU A 173 -0.68 16.27 3.29
C LEU A 173 -1.99 17.07 3.38
N LEU A 174 -3.09 16.42 3.78
CA LEU A 174 -4.42 17.01 3.91
C LEU A 174 -4.43 18.19 4.88
N ALA A 175 -3.78 18.07 6.04
CA ALA A 175 -3.77 19.10 7.09
C ALA A 175 -3.25 20.46 6.59
N ARG A 176 -2.40 20.48 5.57
CA ARG A 176 -1.86 21.72 4.96
C ARG A 176 -2.91 22.51 4.17
N HIS A 177 -4.06 21.92 3.87
CA HIS A 177 -5.16 22.52 3.11
C HIS A 177 -6.37 22.87 4.00
N LEU A 178 -6.27 22.62 5.31
CA LEU A 178 -7.36 22.76 6.26
C LEU A 178 -7.15 23.94 7.22
N PRO A 179 -8.23 24.50 7.77
CA PRO A 179 -8.11 25.54 8.80
C PRO A 179 -7.50 24.95 10.09
N PRO A 180 -6.82 25.75 10.93
CA PRO A 180 -6.01 25.29 12.07
C PRO A 180 -6.71 24.28 13.00
N GLY A 181 -7.96 24.54 13.42
CA GLY A 181 -8.65 23.63 14.34
C GLY A 181 -8.97 22.26 13.74
N VAL A 182 -9.26 22.21 12.43
CA VAL A 182 -9.49 20.92 11.74
C VAL A 182 -8.14 20.23 11.47
N ALA A 183 -7.13 21.01 11.08
CA ALA A 183 -5.77 20.49 10.86
C ALA A 183 -5.19 19.86 12.13
N GLU A 184 -5.43 20.44 13.32
CA GLU A 184 -5.02 19.85 14.61
C GLU A 184 -5.62 18.45 14.80
N VAL A 185 -6.93 18.30 14.55
CA VAL A 185 -7.62 17.01 14.69
C VAL A 185 -7.05 15.99 13.70
N ILE A 186 -6.87 16.37 12.44
CA ILE A 186 -6.31 15.48 11.39
C ILE A 186 -4.89 15.04 11.75
N VAL A 187 -4.00 15.96 12.13
CA VAL A 187 -2.61 15.64 12.47
C VAL A 187 -2.55 14.75 13.72
N THR A 188 -3.34 15.07 14.76
CA THR A 188 -3.37 14.26 15.99
C THR A 188 -3.88 12.86 15.71
N THR A 189 -4.99 12.73 14.96
CA THR A 189 -5.54 11.42 14.55
C THR A 189 -4.53 10.65 13.70
N SER A 190 -3.82 11.32 12.80
CA SER A 190 -2.78 10.71 11.97
C SER A 190 -1.61 10.16 12.79
N TYR A 191 -1.18 10.86 13.83
CA TYR A 191 -0.17 10.30 14.76
C TYR A 191 -0.68 9.04 15.47
N VAL A 192 -1.96 9.01 15.86
CA VAL A 192 -2.56 7.80 16.45
C VAL A 192 -2.59 6.66 15.42
N LEU A 193 -3.01 6.92 14.17
CA LEU A 193 -3.02 5.91 13.10
C LEU A 193 -1.60 5.40 12.80
N TRP A 194 -0.61 6.28 12.76
CA TRP A 194 0.80 5.91 12.60
C TRP A 194 1.27 5.00 13.75
N ALA A 195 0.93 5.35 14.99
CA ALA A 195 1.29 4.58 16.18
C ALA A 195 0.56 3.23 16.28
N LEU A 196 -0.66 3.10 15.74
CA LEU A 196 -1.36 1.83 15.64
C LEU A 196 -0.70 0.87 14.65
N SER A 197 -0.01 1.40 13.63
CA SER A 197 0.55 0.63 12.52
C SER A 197 2.04 0.34 12.68
N VAL A 198 2.88 1.36 12.70
CA VAL A 198 4.33 1.22 12.53
C VAL A 198 5.00 0.34 13.58
N PRO A 199 4.74 0.48 14.90
CA PRO A 199 5.35 -0.41 15.88
C PRO A 199 4.97 -1.88 15.69
N LEU A 200 3.72 -2.15 15.33
CA LEU A 200 3.25 -3.50 15.04
C LEU A 200 3.86 -4.05 13.75
N ALA A 201 3.93 -3.24 12.70
CA ALA A 201 4.58 -3.61 11.45
C ALA A 201 6.06 -3.93 11.66
N LEU A 202 6.80 -3.13 12.43
CA LEU A 202 8.20 -3.42 12.78
C LEU A 202 8.35 -4.74 13.56
N THR A 203 7.42 -5.03 14.47
CA THR A 203 7.38 -6.33 15.18
C THR A 203 7.22 -7.49 14.19
N ILE A 204 6.31 -7.38 13.23
CA ILE A 204 6.11 -8.38 12.16
C ILE A 204 7.38 -8.52 11.30
N VAL A 205 8.06 -7.42 10.97
CA VAL A 205 9.32 -7.44 10.21
C VAL A 205 10.41 -8.19 10.94
N VAL A 206 10.54 -8.02 12.27
CA VAL A 206 11.50 -8.77 13.10
C VAL A 206 11.19 -10.28 13.07
N ILE A 207 9.92 -10.66 13.23
CA ILE A 207 9.48 -12.06 13.16
C ILE A 207 9.72 -12.63 11.75
N LEU A 208 9.46 -11.85 10.70
CA LEU A 208 9.74 -12.24 9.32
C LEU A 208 11.24 -12.48 9.08
N PHE A 209 12.11 -11.62 9.63
CA PHE A 209 13.55 -11.83 9.56
C PHE A 209 13.94 -13.16 10.22
N LEU A 210 13.45 -13.42 11.44
CA LEU A 210 13.67 -14.67 12.15
C LEU A 210 13.18 -15.87 11.32
N ARG A 211 11.98 -15.76 10.75
CA ARG A 211 11.40 -16.80 9.88
C ARG A 211 12.29 -17.09 8.67
N LEU A 212 12.84 -16.06 8.01
CA LEU A 212 13.73 -16.24 6.85
C LEU A 212 15.04 -16.93 7.25
N VAL A 213 15.58 -16.64 8.43
CA VAL A 213 16.77 -17.31 8.96
C VAL A 213 16.50 -18.79 9.25
N LEU A 214 15.39 -19.11 9.89
CA LEU A 214 15.06 -20.47 10.33
C LEU A 214 14.54 -21.35 9.19
N HIS A 215 13.64 -20.84 8.35
CA HIS A 215 12.90 -21.61 7.34
C HIS A 215 13.29 -21.28 5.90
N LYS A 216 14.33 -20.44 5.70
CA LYS A 216 14.84 -20.04 4.39
C LYS A 216 13.79 -19.28 3.54
N LEU A 217 14.02 -19.18 2.23
CA LEU A 217 13.16 -18.45 1.33
C LEU A 217 11.80 -19.14 1.11
N PRO A 218 10.70 -18.39 0.98
CA PRO A 218 9.40 -18.96 0.64
C PRO A 218 9.38 -19.52 -0.80
N HIS A 219 8.29 -20.24 -1.13
CA HIS A 219 8.09 -20.72 -2.50
C HIS A 219 8.11 -19.54 -3.50
N ARG A 220 8.61 -19.80 -4.71
CA ARG A 220 8.80 -18.78 -5.76
C ARG A 220 7.55 -17.96 -6.11
N ASP A 221 6.34 -18.49 -5.92
CA ASP A 221 5.09 -17.75 -6.13
C ASP A 221 4.92 -16.58 -5.15
N MET A 222 5.62 -16.64 -4.01
CA MET A 222 5.63 -15.61 -2.98
C MET A 222 6.92 -14.77 -2.97
N ALA A 223 7.77 -14.92 -3.98
CA ALA A 223 9.07 -14.27 -4.05
C ALA A 223 8.99 -12.74 -3.93
N VAL A 224 7.98 -12.14 -4.57
CA VAL A 224 7.75 -10.69 -4.57
C VAL A 224 7.38 -10.16 -3.18
N SER A 225 6.90 -11.03 -2.27
CA SER A 225 6.55 -10.60 -0.90
C SER A 225 7.74 -9.98 -0.14
N SER A 226 8.98 -10.26 -0.53
CA SER A 226 10.18 -9.62 0.05
C SER A 226 10.19 -8.09 -0.09
N TRP A 227 9.55 -7.56 -1.14
CA TRP A 227 9.43 -6.11 -1.36
C TRP A 227 8.41 -5.45 -0.42
N LEU A 228 7.45 -6.20 0.09
CA LEU A 228 6.38 -5.66 0.95
C LEU A 228 6.92 -5.04 2.24
N VAL A 229 8.11 -5.44 2.70
CA VAL A 229 8.76 -4.85 3.88
C VAL A 229 9.14 -3.38 3.67
N LEU A 230 9.40 -2.97 2.44
CA LEU A 230 9.60 -1.55 2.13
C LEU A 230 8.35 -0.70 2.37
N GLY A 231 7.15 -1.32 2.36
CA GLY A 231 5.90 -0.63 2.63
C GLY A 231 5.93 0.12 3.97
N PRO A 232 5.97 -0.58 5.11
CA PRO A 232 5.96 0.07 6.42
C PRO A 232 7.19 0.95 6.66
N LEU A 233 8.35 0.61 6.11
CA LEU A 233 9.56 1.41 6.29
C LEU A 233 9.49 2.72 5.48
N GLY A 234 9.00 2.64 4.24
CA GLY A 234 8.79 3.80 3.39
C GLY A 234 7.64 4.68 3.87
N THR A 235 6.46 4.08 4.14
CA THR A 235 5.28 4.83 4.56
C THR A 235 5.44 5.38 5.97
N GLY A 236 6.02 4.60 6.88
CA GLY A 236 6.34 5.06 8.24
C GLY A 236 7.29 6.25 8.24
N SER A 237 8.31 6.24 7.36
CA SER A 237 9.22 7.37 7.14
C SER A 237 8.48 8.57 6.55
N LEU A 238 7.75 8.37 5.43
CA LEU A 238 6.99 9.42 4.76
C LEU A 238 5.96 10.07 5.69
N GLY A 239 5.24 9.24 6.46
CA GLY A 239 4.24 9.71 7.42
C GLY A 239 4.85 10.61 8.50
N LEU A 240 5.98 10.23 9.10
CA LEU A 240 6.68 11.08 10.07
C LEU A 240 7.15 12.40 9.46
N LEU A 241 7.65 12.39 8.24
CA LEU A 241 8.09 13.58 7.53
C LEU A 241 6.91 14.53 7.25
N LEU A 242 5.83 14.02 6.64
CA LEU A 242 4.67 14.84 6.29
C LEU A 242 3.94 15.38 7.53
N LEU A 243 3.77 14.57 8.57
CA LEU A 243 3.19 15.00 9.84
C LEU A 243 4.10 16.00 10.55
N GLY A 244 5.42 15.80 10.53
CA GLY A 244 6.40 16.74 11.06
C GLY A 244 6.33 18.11 10.38
N VAL A 245 6.16 18.15 9.07
CA VAL A 245 5.99 19.39 8.29
C VAL A 245 4.64 20.08 8.59
N ALA A 246 3.57 19.31 8.77
CA ALA A 246 2.24 19.85 9.05
C ALA A 246 2.05 20.33 10.49
N ALA A 247 2.69 19.67 11.47
CA ALA A 247 2.48 19.89 12.90
C ALA A 247 2.72 21.32 13.39
N PRO A 248 3.76 22.07 12.98
CA PRO A 248 3.96 23.44 13.42
C PRO A 248 2.79 24.36 13.13
N ALA A 249 2.20 24.27 11.96
CA ALA A 249 1.04 25.08 11.57
C ALA A 249 -0.26 24.56 12.20
N ALA A 250 -0.45 23.25 12.24
CA ALA A 250 -1.67 22.61 12.79
C ALA A 250 -1.78 22.85 14.31
N PHE A 251 -0.67 22.87 15.04
CA PHE A 251 -0.65 23.06 16.50
C PHE A 251 -0.50 24.52 16.94
N ALA A 252 -0.32 25.46 16.00
CA ALA A 252 -0.18 26.87 16.32
C ALA A 252 -1.41 27.40 17.06
N GLY A 253 -1.18 28.07 18.21
CA GLY A 253 -2.26 28.62 19.06
C GLY A 253 -3.06 27.58 19.87
N THR A 254 -2.69 26.31 19.85
CA THR A 254 -3.31 25.24 20.64
C THR A 254 -2.45 24.88 21.87
N GLN A 255 -2.93 23.97 22.72
CA GLN A 255 -2.14 23.43 23.85
C GLN A 255 -0.92 22.62 23.37
N LEU A 256 -0.92 22.16 22.12
CA LEU A 256 0.17 21.39 21.52
C LEU A 256 1.20 22.27 20.79
N ALA A 257 1.08 23.60 20.86
CA ALA A 257 1.95 24.53 20.11
C ALA A 257 3.45 24.29 20.33
N SER A 258 3.84 23.96 21.58
CA SER A 258 5.25 23.63 21.90
C SER A 258 5.78 22.36 21.24
N LEU A 259 4.89 21.45 20.82
CA LEU A 259 5.26 20.20 20.17
C LEU A 259 5.45 20.35 18.65
N GLY A 260 5.03 21.44 18.04
CA GLY A 260 5.11 21.62 16.59
C GLY A 260 6.54 21.52 16.05
N SER A 261 7.48 22.28 16.61
CA SER A 261 8.89 22.22 16.21
C SER A 261 9.58 20.91 16.58
N LEU A 262 9.21 20.33 17.73
CA LEU A 262 9.70 19.01 18.13
C LEU A 262 9.23 17.93 17.16
N ALA A 263 7.95 17.97 16.76
CA ALA A 263 7.37 17.04 15.80
C ALA A 263 8.09 17.07 14.44
N TYR A 264 8.49 18.26 13.98
CA TYR A 264 9.31 18.40 12.78
C TYR A 264 10.68 17.71 12.94
N GLY A 265 11.39 17.98 14.03
CA GLY A 265 12.70 17.35 14.30
C GLY A 265 12.61 15.83 14.41
N VAL A 266 11.61 15.33 15.15
CA VAL A 266 11.32 13.89 15.26
C VAL A 266 10.95 13.30 13.90
N GLY A 267 10.20 14.05 13.08
CA GLY A 267 9.83 13.67 11.72
C GLY A 267 11.04 13.40 10.84
N VAL A 268 12.01 14.33 10.82
CA VAL A 268 13.22 14.18 10.02
C VAL A 268 14.11 13.07 10.55
N ILE A 269 14.40 13.02 11.86
CA ILE A 269 15.30 12.01 12.44
C ILE A 269 14.66 10.62 12.37
N GLY A 270 13.40 10.47 12.79
CA GLY A 270 12.68 9.21 12.73
C GLY A 270 12.47 8.71 11.29
N GLY A 271 12.19 9.65 10.38
CA GLY A 271 12.13 9.37 8.94
C GLY A 271 13.44 8.80 8.40
N LEU A 272 14.58 9.42 8.74
CA LEU A 272 15.91 8.92 8.38
C LEU A 272 16.20 7.51 8.94
N MET A 273 15.79 7.24 10.18
CA MET A 273 16.01 5.92 10.79
C MET A 273 15.24 4.83 10.08
N LEU A 274 13.95 5.06 9.78
CA LEU A 274 13.11 4.11 9.03
C LEU A 274 13.58 3.97 7.58
N TRP A 275 13.97 5.08 6.95
CA TRP A 275 14.54 5.09 5.61
C TRP A 275 15.83 4.28 5.51
N GLY A 276 16.74 4.45 6.47
CA GLY A 276 18.00 3.68 6.53
C GLY A 276 17.76 2.18 6.68
N TYR A 277 16.77 1.79 7.50
CA TYR A 277 16.35 0.39 7.60
C TYR A 277 15.73 -0.10 6.27
N GLY A 278 14.96 0.76 5.58
CA GLY A 278 14.42 0.49 4.24
C GLY A 278 15.51 0.28 3.19
N LEU A 279 16.63 1.01 3.26
CA LEU A 279 17.76 0.85 2.34
C LEU A 279 18.33 -0.58 2.42
N TRP A 280 18.49 -1.12 3.64
CA TRP A 280 18.94 -2.49 3.82
C TRP A 280 17.96 -3.49 3.16
N TRP A 281 16.66 -3.31 3.39
CA TRP A 281 15.63 -4.18 2.79
C TRP A 281 15.51 -4.03 1.28
N TRP A 282 15.70 -2.83 0.73
CA TRP A 282 15.74 -2.62 -0.72
C TRP A 282 16.85 -3.42 -1.39
N VAL A 283 18.06 -3.39 -0.83
CA VAL A 283 19.18 -4.21 -1.32
C VAL A 283 18.85 -5.70 -1.23
N MET A 284 18.32 -6.16 -0.09
CA MET A 284 17.95 -7.57 0.09
C MET A 284 16.83 -8.01 -0.85
N ALA A 285 15.83 -7.17 -1.07
CA ALA A 285 14.74 -7.45 -2.02
C ALA A 285 15.27 -7.65 -3.44
N TRP A 286 16.25 -6.83 -3.88
CA TRP A 286 16.92 -7.01 -5.16
C TRP A 286 17.69 -8.33 -5.21
N VAL A 287 18.54 -8.60 -4.23
CA VAL A 287 19.35 -9.83 -4.18
C VAL A 287 18.47 -11.08 -4.26
N LEU A 288 17.35 -11.08 -3.50
CA LEU A 288 16.41 -12.18 -3.50
C LEU A 288 15.67 -12.30 -4.83
N THR A 289 15.25 -11.18 -5.42
CA THR A 289 14.57 -11.17 -6.72
C THR A 289 15.48 -11.73 -7.84
N LEU A 290 16.73 -11.30 -7.89
CA LEU A 290 17.71 -11.80 -8.86
C LEU A 290 17.93 -13.31 -8.71
N ARG A 291 17.94 -13.82 -7.48
CA ARG A 291 17.99 -15.27 -7.23
C ARG A 291 16.76 -15.98 -7.80
N TYR A 292 15.54 -15.51 -7.47
CA TYR A 292 14.30 -16.11 -7.96
C TYR A 292 14.16 -16.00 -9.50
N MET A 293 14.67 -14.94 -10.12
CA MET A 293 14.67 -14.83 -11.58
C MET A 293 15.45 -15.96 -12.25
N ARG A 294 16.54 -16.45 -11.63
CA ARG A 294 17.30 -17.61 -12.14
C ARG A 294 16.53 -18.93 -12.00
N GLU A 295 15.64 -19.03 -11.01
CA GLU A 295 14.81 -20.20 -10.76
C GLU A 295 13.47 -20.17 -11.53
N GLY A 296 13.19 -19.08 -12.25
CA GLY A 296 11.93 -18.81 -12.95
C GLY A 296 10.89 -18.19 -12.02
N LEU A 297 10.56 -16.94 -12.23
CA LEU A 297 9.60 -16.16 -11.42
C LEU A 297 8.22 -16.16 -12.10
N PRO A 298 7.24 -16.97 -11.61
CA PRO A 298 5.91 -17.05 -12.22
C PRO A 298 5.12 -15.76 -11.98
N PHE A 299 4.38 -15.32 -12.99
CA PHE A 299 3.52 -14.15 -12.86
C PHE A 299 2.21 -14.49 -12.12
N ASN A 300 1.88 -13.70 -11.11
CA ASN A 300 0.59 -13.66 -10.42
C ASN A 300 0.31 -12.24 -9.91
N MET A 301 -0.90 -12.00 -9.38
CA MET A 301 -1.29 -10.66 -8.86
C MET A 301 -0.38 -10.15 -7.73
N GLY A 302 0.38 -11.01 -7.06
CA GLY A 302 1.39 -10.62 -6.08
C GLY A 302 2.53 -9.78 -6.66
N TRP A 303 2.73 -9.74 -7.99
CA TRP A 303 3.73 -8.88 -8.62
C TRP A 303 3.46 -7.37 -8.41
N TRP A 304 2.22 -6.99 -8.10
CA TRP A 304 1.93 -5.61 -7.68
C TRP A 304 2.66 -5.22 -6.37
N GLY A 305 3.16 -6.20 -5.62
CA GLY A 305 4.07 -5.98 -4.50
C GLY A 305 5.44 -5.40 -4.88
N PHE A 306 5.83 -5.39 -6.17
CA PHE A 306 6.99 -4.64 -6.65
C PHE A 306 6.77 -3.13 -6.69
N THR A 307 5.53 -2.66 -6.77
CA THR A 307 5.20 -1.27 -7.08
C THR A 307 4.98 -0.43 -5.84
N PHE A 308 3.90 -0.66 -5.09
CA PHE A 308 3.54 0.22 -3.97
C PHE A 308 4.66 0.37 -2.92
N PRO A 309 5.28 -0.71 -2.40
CA PRO A 309 6.33 -0.58 -1.38
C PRO A 309 7.55 0.21 -1.87
N LEU A 310 7.96 -0.01 -3.11
CA LEU A 310 9.03 0.75 -3.74
C LEU A 310 8.64 2.22 -3.92
N GLY A 311 7.38 2.49 -4.31
CA GLY A 311 6.88 3.83 -4.55
C GLY A 311 6.82 4.67 -3.27
N VAL A 312 6.32 4.12 -2.15
CA VAL A 312 6.32 4.85 -0.87
C VAL A 312 7.73 5.09 -0.35
N TYR A 313 8.66 4.17 -0.61
CA TYR A 313 10.06 4.35 -0.29
C TYR A 313 10.72 5.44 -1.17
N ALA A 314 10.37 5.51 -2.46
CA ALA A 314 10.78 6.59 -3.35
C ALA A 314 10.23 7.95 -2.91
N ALA A 315 8.94 8.03 -2.57
CA ALA A 315 8.30 9.23 -2.06
C ALA A 315 8.96 9.72 -0.75
N ALA A 316 9.23 8.82 0.20
CA ALA A 316 9.98 9.15 1.41
C ALA A 316 11.39 9.68 1.11
N THR A 317 12.07 9.11 0.10
CA THR A 317 13.40 9.55 -0.32
C THR A 317 13.36 10.95 -0.92
N LEU A 318 12.36 11.27 -1.75
CA LEU A 318 12.18 12.59 -2.33
C LEU A 318 11.80 13.61 -1.24
N GLN A 319 10.93 13.24 -0.30
CA GLN A 319 10.59 14.11 0.84
C GLN A 319 11.83 14.40 1.70
N LEU A 320 12.70 13.41 1.96
CA LEU A 320 13.98 13.63 2.63
C LEU A 320 14.89 14.59 1.84
N ALA A 321 14.89 14.53 0.52
CA ALA A 321 15.62 15.48 -0.31
C ALA A 321 15.11 16.92 -0.10
N HIS A 322 13.80 17.11 -0.01
CA HIS A 322 13.18 18.41 0.27
C HIS A 322 13.55 18.93 1.67
N GLU A 323 13.44 18.08 2.69
CA GLU A 323 13.66 18.51 4.09
C GLU A 323 15.14 18.72 4.43
N THR A 324 16.05 17.96 3.81
CA THR A 324 17.48 18.02 4.14
C THR A 324 18.31 18.85 3.17
N GLY A 325 17.81 19.09 1.97
CA GLY A 325 18.57 19.72 0.88
C GLY A 325 19.70 18.86 0.30
N PHE A 326 19.83 17.57 0.72
CA PHE A 326 20.90 16.70 0.24
C PHE A 326 20.60 16.18 -1.17
N VAL A 327 21.40 16.58 -2.14
CA VAL A 327 21.28 16.18 -3.54
C VAL A 327 21.27 14.65 -3.71
N ALA A 328 22.00 13.92 -2.85
CA ALA A 328 22.06 12.46 -2.91
C ALA A 328 20.67 11.80 -2.76
N PHE A 329 19.81 12.32 -1.88
CA PHE A 329 18.44 11.83 -1.75
C PHE A 329 17.61 12.13 -3.01
N GLY A 330 17.79 13.31 -3.62
CA GLY A 330 17.08 13.68 -4.85
C GLY A 330 17.45 12.75 -6.02
N VAL A 331 18.75 12.51 -6.21
CA VAL A 331 19.25 11.60 -7.26
C VAL A 331 18.78 10.17 -7.02
N PHE A 332 18.91 9.68 -5.79
CA PHE A 332 18.49 8.31 -5.46
C PHE A 332 16.97 8.16 -5.57
N GLY A 333 16.19 9.15 -5.11
CA GLY A 333 14.73 9.17 -5.27
C GLY A 333 14.31 9.11 -6.73
N ALA A 334 14.95 9.89 -7.61
CA ALA A 334 14.69 9.84 -9.05
C ALA A 334 14.99 8.47 -9.66
N LEU A 335 16.08 7.80 -9.25
CA LEU A 335 16.39 6.44 -9.68
C LEU A 335 15.33 5.44 -9.22
N LEU A 336 14.82 5.57 -7.99
CA LEU A 336 13.73 4.72 -7.47
C LEU A 336 12.43 4.95 -8.24
N VAL A 337 12.11 6.20 -8.65
CA VAL A 337 10.93 6.51 -9.48
C VAL A 337 11.05 5.87 -10.87
N VAL A 338 12.22 5.92 -11.50
CA VAL A 338 12.48 5.23 -12.78
C VAL A 338 12.32 3.72 -12.63
N GLN A 339 12.85 3.13 -11.55
CA GLN A 339 12.67 1.71 -11.24
C GLN A 339 11.19 1.37 -11.05
N LEU A 340 10.44 2.19 -10.30
CA LEU A 340 9.01 2.04 -10.08
C LEU A 340 8.23 2.07 -11.41
N ALA A 341 8.51 3.03 -12.28
CA ALA A 341 7.87 3.14 -13.58
C ALA A 341 8.14 1.90 -14.45
N GLY A 342 9.37 1.37 -14.43
CA GLY A 342 9.71 0.12 -15.10
C GLY A 342 8.94 -1.08 -14.57
N PHE A 343 8.88 -1.26 -13.25
CA PHE A 343 8.11 -2.33 -12.63
C PHE A 343 6.61 -2.21 -12.92
N TRP A 344 6.05 -1.00 -12.76
CA TRP A 344 4.64 -0.75 -13.04
C TRP A 344 4.28 -1.10 -14.50
N THR A 345 5.11 -0.69 -15.45
CA THR A 345 4.89 -0.98 -16.88
C THR A 345 4.84 -2.49 -17.14
N VAL A 346 5.80 -3.24 -16.62
CA VAL A 346 5.87 -4.70 -16.81
C VAL A 346 4.68 -5.40 -16.12
N VAL A 347 4.38 -5.01 -14.87
CA VAL A 347 3.30 -5.64 -14.10
C VAL A 347 1.95 -5.32 -14.73
N THR A 348 1.72 -4.08 -15.17
CA THR A 348 0.50 -3.64 -15.85
C THR A 348 0.31 -4.41 -17.16
N ALA A 349 1.33 -4.48 -18.01
CA ALA A 349 1.26 -5.22 -19.26
C ALA A 349 0.90 -6.71 -19.05
N ARG A 350 1.52 -7.35 -18.04
CA ARG A 350 1.22 -8.73 -17.69
C ARG A 350 -0.17 -8.91 -17.08
N THR A 351 -0.62 -7.95 -16.29
CA THR A 351 -1.98 -7.95 -15.72
C THR A 351 -3.04 -7.86 -16.83
N PHE A 352 -2.91 -6.90 -17.75
CA PHE A 352 -3.83 -6.81 -18.90
C PHE A 352 -3.79 -8.05 -19.77
N HIS A 353 -2.62 -8.61 -20.02
CA HIS A 353 -2.50 -9.89 -20.74
C HIS A 353 -3.26 -11.01 -20.01
N GLY A 354 -3.10 -11.12 -18.69
CA GLY A 354 -3.78 -12.12 -17.88
C GLY A 354 -5.30 -11.93 -17.78
N MET A 355 -5.76 -10.67 -17.71
CA MET A 355 -7.18 -10.32 -17.78
C MET A 355 -7.79 -10.73 -19.14
N TRP A 356 -7.10 -10.41 -20.24
CA TRP A 356 -7.56 -10.76 -21.59
C TRP A 356 -7.73 -12.26 -21.80
N HIS A 357 -6.84 -13.07 -21.21
CA HIS A 357 -6.89 -14.53 -21.25
C HIS A 357 -7.76 -15.15 -20.15
N GLY A 358 -8.26 -14.36 -19.20
CA GLY A 358 -9.21 -14.77 -18.16
C GLY A 358 -8.64 -15.60 -17.02
N TYR A 359 -7.31 -15.87 -16.95
CA TYR A 359 -6.74 -16.74 -15.92
C TYR A 359 -6.52 -16.03 -14.56
N LEU A 360 -6.57 -14.69 -14.52
CA LEU A 360 -6.43 -13.95 -13.27
C LEU A 360 -7.70 -13.88 -12.42
N PHE A 361 -8.87 -14.12 -13.01
CA PHE A 361 -10.13 -14.15 -12.27
C PHE A 361 -10.30 -15.50 -11.57
N ASN A 362 -9.47 -15.75 -10.57
CA ASN A 362 -9.54 -16.95 -9.74
C ASN A 362 -9.48 -16.54 -8.27
N ALA A 363 -10.47 -16.97 -7.47
CA ALA A 363 -10.53 -16.71 -6.04
C ALA A 363 -10.06 -17.95 -5.27
N PRO A 364 -8.83 -17.99 -4.75
CA PRO A 364 -8.33 -19.13 -3.98
C PRO A 364 -9.20 -19.46 -2.77
N CYS A 365 -9.86 -18.47 -2.18
CA CYS A 365 -10.79 -18.66 -1.06
C CYS A 365 -12.07 -19.44 -1.42
N LEU A 366 -12.33 -19.66 -2.72
CA LEU A 366 -13.48 -20.43 -3.19
C LEU A 366 -13.08 -21.82 -3.72
N SER A 367 -11.80 -22.10 -3.96
CA SER A 367 -11.33 -23.44 -4.29
C SER A 367 -11.54 -24.37 -3.09
N ASN A 368 -12.06 -25.56 -3.30
CA ASN A 368 -12.22 -26.60 -2.27
C ASN A 368 -10.89 -27.16 -1.76
N GLU A 369 -9.77 -26.70 -2.26
CA GLU A 369 -8.43 -26.91 -1.72
C GLU A 369 -8.16 -25.96 -0.54
N SER A 370 -9.00 -25.99 0.50
CA SER A 370 -8.50 -25.89 1.86
C SER A 370 -7.47 -27.00 1.95
N GLY A 371 -6.17 -26.62 2.03
CA GLY A 371 -5.07 -27.56 2.11
C GLY A 371 -5.32 -28.59 3.18
N GLY A 372 -6.01 -29.64 2.81
CA GLY A 372 -6.16 -30.85 3.59
C GLY A 372 -4.76 -31.39 3.80
N LEU A 373 -4.31 -31.35 5.04
CA LEU A 373 -3.34 -32.28 5.54
C LEU A 373 -3.83 -33.66 5.08
N HIS A 374 -3.21 -34.23 4.07
CA HIS A 374 -3.33 -35.66 3.85
C HIS A 374 -2.97 -36.33 5.18
N PRO A 375 -3.87 -37.11 5.79
CA PRO A 375 -3.47 -37.97 6.91
C PRO A 375 -2.32 -38.81 6.38
N ARG A 376 -1.14 -38.65 6.98
CA ARG A 376 -0.03 -39.61 6.76
C ARG A 376 -0.60 -40.97 7.07
N GLY A 377 -0.85 -41.76 6.04
CA GLY A 377 -1.14 -43.18 6.19
C GLY A 377 -0.03 -43.79 6.99
N ASN A 378 -0.42 -44.50 8.03
CA ASN A 378 0.42 -45.43 8.76
C ASN A 378 1.01 -46.46 7.78
N ALA A 379 2.31 -46.50 7.67
CA ALA A 379 3.10 -47.67 7.39
C ALA A 379 4.52 -47.43 7.89
#